data_f8549ccdf5beebc61483b4474d7341a2
#
_entry.id   f8549ccdf5beebc61483b4474d7341a2
#
_cell.length_a   1.000
_cell.length_b   1.000
_cell.length_c   1.000
_cell.angle_alpha   90.00
_cell.angle_beta   90.00
_cell.angle_gamma   90.00
#
_symmetry.space_group_name_H-M   'P 1'
#
loop_
_entity.id
_entity.type
_entity.pdbx_description
1 polymer ?
#
loop_
_entity_poly.entity_id
_entity_poly.type
_entity_poly.pdbx_seq_one_letter_code
_entity_poly.pdbx_strand_id
1 'polypeptide(L)'
;FSYAEEHGKTIYIVASKQEQVEKAVEIFRERYPKVKFAGYRNGYFASEQEMDEEAKHIVKLNSDFLIVGMGALMQEKFLLKVKNAGYQGIGFTCGGFIHQTSKNEIDYYPAWVDKTNLRFIYRMWKEPHTRKRYVMAGLLFPARFIAEKIFG
;
A
#
# COMPACT_ATOMS: atom_id res chain seq x y z
N PHE A 1 4.06 -10.29 -6.17
CA PHE A 1 3.11 -11.38 -6.50
C PHE A 1 3.82 -12.50 -7.25
N SER A 2 4.55 -12.24 -8.35
CA SER A 2 5.27 -13.28 -9.11
C SER A 2 6.14 -14.18 -8.22
N TYR A 3 6.93 -13.57 -7.32
CA TYR A 3 7.73 -14.34 -6.36
C TYR A 3 6.88 -15.25 -5.46
N ALA A 4 5.74 -14.74 -4.97
CA ALA A 4 4.84 -15.53 -4.13
C ALA A 4 4.23 -16.70 -4.90
N GLU A 5 3.90 -16.48 -6.18
CA GLU A 5 3.39 -17.52 -7.07
C GLU A 5 4.42 -18.62 -7.33
N GLU A 6 5.66 -18.24 -7.68
CA GLU A 6 6.75 -19.17 -7.97
C GLU A 6 7.16 -20.01 -6.76
N HIS A 7 7.08 -19.43 -5.55
CA HIS A 7 7.55 -20.07 -4.32
C HIS A 7 6.43 -20.57 -3.41
N GLY A 8 5.18 -20.58 -3.89
CA GLY A 8 4.02 -21.06 -3.16
C GLY A 8 3.71 -20.31 -1.87
N LYS A 9 4.11 -19.01 -1.80
CA LYS A 9 3.99 -18.15 -0.64
C LYS A 9 2.59 -17.60 -0.46
N THR A 10 2.21 -17.36 0.78
CA THR A 10 0.90 -16.83 1.17
C THR A 10 0.95 -15.31 1.35
N ILE A 11 -0.15 -14.62 0.97
CA ILE A 11 -0.27 -13.17 1.07
C ILE A 11 -1.51 -12.81 1.89
N TYR A 12 -1.37 -11.88 2.84
CA TYR A 12 -2.49 -11.20 3.50
C TYR A 12 -2.48 -9.71 3.13
N ILE A 13 -3.66 -9.11 2.90
CA ILE A 13 -3.78 -7.71 2.47
C ILE A 13 -4.68 -6.93 3.44
N VAL A 14 -4.19 -5.79 3.94
CA VAL A 14 -4.96 -4.81 4.71
C VAL A 14 -4.89 -3.47 4.00
N ALA A 15 -5.93 -3.09 3.25
CA ALA A 15 -5.84 -1.89 2.43
C ALA A 15 -7.21 -1.34 1.98
N SER A 16 -7.24 -0.05 1.68
CA SER A 16 -8.35 0.63 0.99
C SER A 16 -9.72 0.39 1.64
N LYS A 17 -10.81 0.61 0.90
CA LYS A 17 -12.17 0.21 1.29
C LYS A 17 -12.41 -1.26 0.96
N GLN A 18 -13.40 -1.87 1.60
CA GLN A 18 -13.71 -3.29 1.43
C GLN A 18 -13.92 -3.67 -0.05
N GLU A 19 -14.80 -2.99 -0.75
CA GLU A 19 -15.09 -3.20 -2.17
C GLU A 19 -13.84 -3.10 -3.07
N GLN A 20 -12.90 -2.23 -2.68
CA GLN A 20 -11.67 -1.99 -3.45
C GLN A 20 -10.64 -3.10 -3.23
N VAL A 21 -10.47 -3.57 -2.00
CA VAL A 21 -9.56 -4.67 -1.73
C VAL A 21 -10.08 -5.97 -2.31
N GLU A 22 -11.39 -6.22 -2.27
CA GLU A 22 -12.04 -7.37 -2.90
C GLU A 22 -11.78 -7.39 -4.40
N LYS A 23 -12.11 -6.30 -5.10
CA LYS A 23 -11.88 -6.19 -6.54
C LYS A 23 -10.39 -6.31 -6.91
N ALA A 24 -9.50 -5.72 -6.12
CA ALA A 24 -8.06 -5.85 -6.35
C ALA A 24 -7.59 -7.31 -6.19
N VAL A 25 -8.10 -8.04 -5.19
CA VAL A 25 -7.76 -9.45 -4.97
C VAL A 25 -8.30 -10.32 -6.11
N GLU A 26 -9.49 -10.03 -6.66
CA GLU A 26 -10.00 -10.71 -7.86
C GLU A 26 -9.06 -10.54 -9.05
N ILE A 27 -8.65 -9.29 -9.34
CA ILE A 27 -7.68 -8.98 -10.40
C ILE A 27 -6.33 -9.71 -10.16
N PHE A 28 -5.86 -9.75 -8.90
CA PHE A 28 -4.64 -10.48 -8.59
C PHE A 28 -4.78 -11.99 -8.75
N ARG A 29 -5.93 -12.58 -8.42
CA ARG A 29 -6.19 -14.00 -8.62
C ARG A 29 -6.21 -14.38 -10.10
N GLU A 30 -6.77 -13.52 -10.96
CA GLU A 30 -6.74 -13.71 -12.41
C GLU A 30 -5.31 -13.61 -12.96
N ARG A 31 -4.53 -12.63 -12.50
CA ARG A 31 -3.17 -12.41 -12.99
C ARG A 31 -2.14 -13.38 -12.41
N TYR A 32 -2.35 -13.86 -11.19
CA TYR A 32 -1.45 -14.75 -10.44
C TYR A 32 -2.26 -15.92 -9.83
N PRO A 33 -2.73 -16.85 -10.65
CA PRO A 33 -3.70 -17.86 -10.23
C PRO A 33 -3.16 -18.85 -9.19
N LYS A 34 -1.84 -18.99 -9.05
CA LYS A 34 -1.21 -19.89 -8.08
C LYS A 34 -0.88 -19.22 -6.75
N VAL A 35 -1.06 -17.89 -6.64
CA VAL A 35 -0.84 -17.17 -5.36
C VAL A 35 -1.91 -17.57 -4.35
N LYS A 36 -1.46 -17.89 -3.15
CA LYS A 36 -2.34 -18.24 -2.02
C LYS A 36 -2.63 -16.98 -1.20
N PHE A 37 -3.85 -16.47 -1.29
CA PHE A 37 -4.31 -15.39 -0.42
C PHE A 37 -4.78 -16.00 0.90
N ALA A 38 -4.04 -15.73 2.00
CA ALA A 38 -4.42 -16.13 3.36
C ALA A 38 -5.66 -15.36 3.86
N GLY A 39 -5.89 -14.17 3.28
CA GLY A 39 -7.05 -13.34 3.53
C GLY A 39 -6.82 -11.90 3.12
N TYR A 40 -7.85 -11.10 3.31
CA TYR A 40 -7.80 -9.66 3.10
C TYR A 40 -8.89 -8.95 3.89
N ARG A 41 -8.66 -7.69 4.20
CA ARG A 41 -9.67 -6.80 4.78
C ARG A 41 -9.42 -5.35 4.35
N ASN A 42 -10.43 -4.50 4.60
CA ASN A 42 -10.26 -3.06 4.42
C ASN A 42 -9.25 -2.47 5.44
N GLY A 43 -8.66 -1.33 5.06
CA GLY A 43 -7.69 -0.61 5.89
C GLY A 43 -8.31 0.39 6.88
N TYR A 44 -9.61 0.32 7.15
CA TYR A 44 -10.30 1.20 8.07
C TYR A 44 -10.66 0.44 9.35
N PHE A 45 -10.25 0.99 10.47
CA PHE A 45 -10.49 0.43 11.80
C PHE A 45 -11.33 1.41 12.60
N ALA A 46 -12.31 0.91 13.32
CA ALA A 46 -13.15 1.71 14.18
C ALA A 46 -12.44 2.12 15.48
N SER A 47 -11.45 1.33 15.92
CA SER A 47 -10.71 1.57 17.17
C SER A 47 -9.29 1.00 17.13
N GLU A 48 -8.47 1.42 18.07
CA GLU A 48 -7.14 0.82 18.32
C GLU A 48 -7.26 -0.64 18.75
N GLN A 49 -8.31 -0.98 19.50
CA GLN A 49 -8.55 -2.37 19.92
C GLN A 49 -8.78 -3.27 18.72
N GLU A 50 -9.58 -2.84 17.74
CA GLU A 50 -9.81 -3.58 16.49
C GLU A 50 -8.49 -3.79 15.72
N MET A 51 -7.61 -2.77 15.71
CA MET A 51 -6.27 -2.91 15.14
C MET A 51 -5.42 -3.94 15.86
N ASP A 52 -5.51 -4.02 17.19
CA ASP A 52 -4.79 -4.99 18.01
C ASP A 52 -5.30 -6.42 17.78
N GLU A 53 -6.60 -6.59 17.67
CA GLU A 53 -7.25 -7.87 17.39
C GLU A 53 -6.85 -8.38 15.99
N GLU A 54 -6.88 -7.50 15.01
CA GLU A 54 -6.44 -7.83 13.66
C GLU A 54 -4.94 -8.16 13.59
N ALA A 55 -4.11 -7.42 14.31
CA ALA A 55 -2.68 -7.73 14.40
C ALA A 55 -2.43 -9.15 14.95
N LYS A 56 -3.14 -9.54 16.00
CA LYS A 56 -3.08 -10.89 16.57
C LYS A 56 -3.62 -11.95 15.59
N HIS A 57 -4.69 -11.62 14.85
CA HIS A 57 -5.25 -12.49 13.83
C HIS A 57 -4.21 -12.77 12.72
N ILE A 58 -3.55 -11.72 12.20
CA ILE A 58 -2.50 -11.85 11.17
C ILE A 58 -1.33 -12.70 11.68
N VAL A 59 -0.89 -12.50 12.91
CA VAL A 59 0.16 -13.33 13.53
C VAL A 59 -0.26 -14.79 13.56
N LYS A 60 -1.50 -15.09 13.95
CA LYS A 60 -2.04 -16.45 14.02
C LYS A 60 -2.16 -17.11 12.64
N LEU A 61 -2.53 -16.33 11.61
CA LEU A 61 -2.58 -16.82 10.22
C LEU A 61 -1.21 -17.18 9.67
N ASN A 62 -0.15 -16.54 10.18
CA ASN A 62 1.23 -16.78 9.80
C ASN A 62 1.46 -16.72 8.27
N SER A 63 0.90 -15.70 7.62
CA SER A 63 1.12 -15.48 6.18
C SER A 63 2.58 -15.10 5.92
N ASP A 64 3.14 -15.51 4.77
CA ASP A 64 4.52 -15.18 4.38
C ASP A 64 4.69 -13.68 4.12
N PHE A 65 3.69 -13.08 3.48
CA PHE A 65 3.67 -11.65 3.14
C PHE A 65 2.44 -10.94 3.68
N LEU A 66 2.67 -9.75 4.24
CA LEU A 66 1.63 -8.80 4.63
C LEU A 66 1.76 -7.52 3.81
N ILE A 67 0.71 -7.17 3.06
CA ILE A 67 0.65 -5.94 2.26
C ILE A 67 -0.31 -4.96 2.94
N VAL A 68 0.20 -3.78 3.33
CA VAL A 68 -0.57 -2.76 4.05
C VAL A 68 -0.69 -1.48 3.22
N GLY A 69 -1.92 -1.02 2.97
CA GLY A 69 -2.23 0.17 2.17
C GLY A 69 -3.30 1.04 2.80
N MET A 70 -2.98 1.70 3.92
CA MET A 70 -3.91 2.51 4.72
C MET A 70 -3.64 4.01 4.63
N GLY A 71 -2.74 4.43 3.73
CA GLY A 71 -2.20 5.78 3.67
C GLY A 71 -1.01 5.99 4.61
N ALA A 72 -0.25 7.06 4.32
CA ALA A 72 0.97 7.39 5.05
C ALA A 72 0.71 7.55 6.56
N LEU A 73 1.67 7.16 7.37
CA LEU A 73 1.67 7.10 8.84
C LEU A 73 0.80 5.97 9.41
N MET A 74 -0.42 5.76 8.93
CA MET A 74 -1.30 4.71 9.45
C MET A 74 -0.83 3.31 9.05
N GLN A 75 -0.40 3.13 7.81
CA GLN A 75 0.12 1.85 7.33
C GLN A 75 1.42 1.44 8.04
N GLU A 76 2.31 2.38 8.31
CA GLU A 76 3.56 2.15 9.04
C GLU A 76 3.27 1.82 10.51
N LYS A 77 2.36 2.57 11.15
CA LYS A 77 1.89 2.33 12.52
C LYS A 77 1.29 0.93 12.66
N PHE A 78 0.40 0.55 11.74
CA PHE A 78 -0.23 -0.77 11.76
C PHE A 78 0.78 -1.89 11.53
N LEU A 79 1.69 -1.73 10.56
CA LEU A 79 2.72 -2.72 10.29
C LEU A 79 3.65 -2.92 11.50
N LEU A 80 4.02 -1.84 12.19
CA LEU A 80 4.79 -1.91 13.42
C LEU A 80 4.01 -2.63 14.53
N LYS A 81 2.70 -2.37 14.65
CA LYS A 81 1.81 -3.06 15.61
C LYS A 81 1.79 -4.57 15.35
N VAL A 82 1.64 -5.00 14.10
CA VAL A 82 1.65 -6.42 13.71
C VAL A 82 3.02 -7.06 14.01
N LYS A 83 4.11 -6.35 13.71
CA LYS A 83 5.47 -6.80 14.08
C LYS A 83 5.62 -6.99 15.58
N ASN A 84 5.19 -6.02 16.38
CA ASN A 84 5.27 -6.09 17.85
C ASN A 84 4.36 -7.18 18.44
N ALA A 85 3.30 -7.55 17.74
CA ALA A 85 2.45 -8.69 18.12
C ALA A 85 3.11 -10.06 17.85
N GLY A 86 4.27 -10.09 17.16
CA GLY A 86 5.04 -11.31 16.93
C GLY A 86 5.03 -11.84 15.49
N TYR A 87 4.60 -11.05 14.52
CA TYR A 87 4.62 -11.45 13.10
C TYR A 87 6.04 -11.71 12.59
N GLN A 88 6.24 -12.86 11.96
CA GLN A 88 7.55 -13.33 11.47
C GLN A 88 7.70 -13.24 9.94
N GLY A 89 6.62 -12.95 9.22
CA GLY A 89 6.66 -12.79 7.77
C GLY A 89 7.23 -11.42 7.34
N ILE A 90 7.18 -11.16 6.05
CA ILE A 90 7.66 -9.91 5.46
C ILE A 90 6.49 -8.96 5.25
N GLY A 91 6.55 -7.77 5.86
CA GLY A 91 5.54 -6.73 5.72
C GLY A 91 5.96 -5.63 4.74
N PHE A 92 5.02 -5.20 3.89
CA PHE A 92 5.20 -4.12 2.94
C PHE A 92 4.13 -3.05 3.12
N THR A 93 4.52 -1.79 3.02
CA THR A 93 3.57 -0.69 2.84
C THR A 93 3.43 -0.39 1.34
N CYS A 94 2.20 -0.28 0.84
CA CYS A 94 1.94 -0.10 -0.59
C CYS A 94 1.22 1.21 -0.94
N GLY A 95 0.90 2.06 0.04
CA GLY A 95 0.19 3.32 -0.20
C GLY A 95 -1.15 3.10 -0.92
N GLY A 96 -1.31 3.76 -2.06
CA GLY A 96 -2.54 3.68 -2.86
C GLY A 96 -2.59 2.55 -3.89
N PHE A 97 -1.63 1.63 -3.91
CA PHE A 97 -1.52 0.59 -4.94
C PHE A 97 -2.80 -0.25 -5.07
N ILE A 98 -3.34 -0.74 -3.96
CA ILE A 98 -4.57 -1.56 -3.97
C ILE A 98 -5.77 -0.78 -4.53
N HIS A 99 -5.92 0.49 -4.11
CA HIS A 99 -6.96 1.38 -4.65
C HIS A 99 -6.79 1.62 -6.16
N GLN A 100 -5.57 1.79 -6.63
CA GLN A 100 -5.26 2.00 -8.04
C GLN A 100 -5.57 0.75 -8.85
N THR A 101 -5.14 -0.43 -8.38
CA THR A 101 -5.45 -1.71 -9.01
C THR A 101 -6.96 -1.92 -9.16
N SER A 102 -7.75 -1.62 -8.13
CA SER A 102 -9.20 -1.77 -8.18
C SER A 102 -9.90 -0.87 -9.22
N LYS A 103 -9.25 0.21 -9.67
CA LYS A 103 -9.79 1.14 -10.66
C LYS A 103 -9.34 0.88 -12.09
N ASN A 104 -8.07 0.54 -12.28
CA ASN A 104 -7.42 0.58 -13.58
C ASN A 104 -6.58 -0.68 -13.88
N GLU A 105 -6.86 -1.80 -13.22
CA GLU A 105 -6.07 -3.02 -13.28
C GLU A 105 -4.67 -2.87 -12.64
N ILE A 106 -3.78 -3.85 -12.87
CA ILE A 106 -2.44 -3.88 -12.24
C ILE A 106 -1.52 -2.82 -12.83
N ASP A 107 -1.67 -2.52 -14.13
CA ASP A 107 -0.83 -1.59 -14.86
C ASP A 107 -1.42 -0.17 -14.85
N TYR A 108 -1.45 0.44 -13.63
CA TYR A 108 -1.98 1.80 -13.43
C TYR A 108 -1.24 2.87 -14.24
N TYR A 109 0.07 2.72 -14.39
CA TYR A 109 0.89 3.65 -15.16
C TYR A 109 1.19 3.09 -16.55
N PRO A 110 0.92 3.84 -17.62
CA PRO A 110 1.40 3.47 -18.96
C PRO A 110 2.95 3.33 -18.98
N ALA A 111 3.47 2.43 -19.78
CA ALA A 111 4.90 2.15 -19.85
C ALA A 111 5.78 3.39 -20.14
N TRP A 112 5.27 4.36 -20.93
CA TRP A 112 5.98 5.61 -21.19
C TRP A 112 6.09 6.50 -19.96
N VAL A 113 5.07 6.50 -19.05
CA VAL A 113 5.10 7.23 -17.78
C VAL A 113 6.17 6.67 -16.86
N ASP A 114 6.32 5.35 -16.85
CA ASP A 114 7.35 4.67 -16.05
C ASP A 114 8.76 4.96 -16.58
N LYS A 115 8.94 4.89 -17.90
CA LYS A 115 10.22 5.20 -18.55
C LYS A 115 10.69 6.64 -18.34
N THR A 116 9.75 7.58 -18.22
CA THR A 116 10.05 9.01 -18.06
C THR A 116 10.06 9.47 -16.60
N ASN A 117 9.76 8.58 -15.63
CA ASN A 117 9.61 8.91 -14.21
C ASN A 117 8.55 9.99 -13.90
N LEU A 118 7.57 10.17 -14.80
CA LEU A 118 6.52 11.18 -14.69
C LEU A 118 5.27 10.69 -13.93
N ARG A 119 5.42 9.64 -13.08
CA ARG A 119 4.32 9.06 -12.30
C ARG A 119 3.57 10.10 -11.47
N PHE A 120 4.28 11.09 -10.90
CA PHE A 120 3.66 12.14 -10.09
C PHE A 120 2.76 13.07 -10.92
N ILE A 121 3.17 13.43 -12.15
CA ILE A 121 2.37 14.25 -13.08
C ILE A 121 1.12 13.49 -13.52
N TYR A 122 1.30 12.24 -13.95
CA TYR A 122 0.19 11.38 -14.33
C TYR A 122 -0.82 11.22 -13.20
N ARG A 123 -0.33 11.05 -11.98
CA ARG A 123 -1.18 10.94 -10.79
C ARG A 123 -1.91 12.23 -10.47
N MET A 124 -1.27 13.39 -10.58
CA MET A 124 -1.93 14.69 -10.41
C MET A 124 -3.05 14.90 -11.44
N TRP A 125 -2.86 14.36 -12.63
CA TRP A 125 -3.89 14.42 -13.68
C TRP A 125 -5.06 13.50 -13.41
N LYS A 126 -4.79 12.25 -13.08
CA LYS A 126 -5.83 11.22 -12.82
C LYS A 126 -6.53 11.38 -11.47
N GLU A 127 -5.83 11.88 -10.45
CA GLU A 127 -6.30 12.02 -9.07
C GLU A 127 -6.20 13.48 -8.60
N PRO A 128 -7.19 14.35 -8.92
CA PRO A 128 -7.13 15.78 -8.61
C PRO A 128 -6.89 16.11 -7.13
N HIS A 129 -7.36 15.27 -6.19
CA HIS A 129 -7.15 15.43 -4.75
C HIS A 129 -5.67 15.36 -4.34
N THR A 130 -4.80 14.80 -5.17
CA THR A 130 -3.36 14.71 -4.90
C THR A 130 -2.60 15.99 -5.24
N ARG A 131 -3.16 16.85 -6.11
CA ARG A 131 -2.51 18.06 -6.65
C ARG A 131 -1.96 18.97 -5.55
N LYS A 132 -2.82 19.33 -4.58
CA LYS A 132 -2.44 20.22 -3.47
C LYS A 132 -1.21 19.70 -2.73
N ARG A 133 -1.16 18.41 -2.47
CA ARG A 133 -0.04 17.77 -1.76
C ARG A 133 1.27 17.84 -2.56
N TYR A 134 1.22 17.56 -3.87
CA TYR A 134 2.41 17.60 -4.73
C TYR A 134 2.92 19.03 -4.94
N VAL A 135 2.01 19.99 -5.15
CA VAL A 135 2.37 21.41 -5.28
C VAL A 135 2.99 21.94 -3.98
N MET A 136 2.36 21.65 -2.84
CA MET A 136 2.91 22.03 -1.52
C MET A 136 4.28 21.41 -1.27
N ALA A 137 4.46 20.13 -1.56
CA ALA A 137 5.76 19.47 -1.40
C ALA A 137 6.82 20.07 -2.34
N GLY A 138 6.46 20.35 -3.59
CA GLY A 138 7.36 20.95 -4.57
C GLY A 138 7.79 22.38 -4.24
N LEU A 139 6.98 23.13 -3.51
CA LEU A 139 7.31 24.48 -3.04
C LEU A 139 8.04 24.47 -1.69
N LEU A 140 7.57 23.67 -0.75
CA LEU A 140 8.12 23.69 0.62
C LEU A 140 9.48 22.99 0.72
N PHE A 141 9.71 21.94 -0.06
CA PHE A 141 10.98 21.21 0.03
C PHE A 141 12.18 22.07 -0.42
N PRO A 142 12.16 22.72 -1.61
CA PRO A 142 13.24 23.60 -2.02
C PRO A 142 13.43 24.78 -1.05
N ALA A 143 12.33 25.39 -0.58
CA ALA A 143 12.39 26.51 0.35
C ALA A 143 13.06 26.11 1.68
N ARG A 144 12.72 24.97 2.25
CA ARG A 144 13.37 24.44 3.46
C ARG A 144 14.82 24.08 3.23
N PHE A 145 15.12 23.41 2.12
CA PHE A 145 16.49 23.03 1.77
C PHE A 145 17.40 24.26 1.62
N ILE A 146 16.90 25.31 0.97
CA ILE A 146 17.64 26.59 0.82
C ILE A 146 17.81 27.25 2.18
N ALA A 147 16.76 27.29 3.02
CA ALA A 147 16.83 27.90 4.35
C ALA A 147 17.86 27.18 5.25
N GLU A 148 17.88 25.84 5.26
CA GLU A 148 18.88 25.05 6.00
C GLU A 148 20.32 25.29 5.49
N LYS A 149 20.49 25.50 4.17
CA LYS A 149 21.83 25.78 3.59
C LYS A 149 22.33 27.19 3.89
N ILE A 150 21.43 28.15 4.11
CA ILE A 150 21.80 29.55 4.31
C ILE A 150 21.90 29.91 5.82
N PHE A 151 21.05 29.29 6.65
CA PHE A 151 20.89 29.66 8.06
C PHE A 151 21.24 28.52 9.04
N GLY A 152 21.55 27.32 8.58
CA GLY A 152 22.05 26.21 9.40
C GLY A 152 23.53 26.02 9.19
#